data_fadf81d1542125e8892e8360cf534a5f
#
_entry.id   fadf81d1542125e8892e8360cf534a5f
#
_cell.length_a   1.000
_cell.length_b   1.000
_cell.length_c   1.000
_cell.angle_alpha   90.00
_cell.angle_beta   90.00
_cell.angle_gamma   90.00
#
_symmetry.space_group_name_H-M   'P 1'
#
loop_
_entity.id
_entity.type
_entity.pdbx_description
1 polymer ?
#
loop_
_entity_poly.entity_id
_entity_poly.type
_entity_poly.pdbx_seq_one_letter_code
_entity_poly.pdbx_strand_id
1 'polypeptide(L)'
;MIRRLPLALSLLAGAGLLASCSTVGRADTAAVVDGVELSRADLGSLSGGSTDGDQLRSVINRWVQARILGADVAGITTMDELSAATGDAVATAVAPLADEARAVYETGLDSPLVCMRAIPLGEDTTAEEVLAALDAGESFADAAATFAADPSLAEGGGILTDQSGNECFSVTGLTPELIDAMTAAGAEVGKPVAVDLATVSAVVLLRPWDEFPATQMGGLVPDQLKALMIDLVAASDVWVDSRYGSWDPSSASVVAPAG
;
A
#
# COMPACT_ATOMS: atom_id res chain seq x y z
N MET A 1 -8.62 77.18 10.36
CA MET A 1 -7.44 76.77 11.18
C MET A 1 -6.81 75.53 10.54
N ILE A 2 -5.72 75.77 9.82
CA ILE A 2 -5.03 74.76 9.00
C ILE A 2 -3.84 74.29 9.82
N ARG A 3 -3.82 73.02 10.22
CA ARG A 3 -2.63 72.41 10.86
C ARG A 3 -1.97 71.47 9.87
N ARG A 4 -0.78 71.85 9.45
CA ARG A 4 0.14 71.11 8.61
C ARG A 4 0.83 70.01 9.45
N LEU A 5 0.77 68.74 8.99
CA LEU A 5 1.60 67.63 9.45
C LEU A 5 2.88 67.54 8.58
N PRO A 6 4.02 67.28 9.14
CA PRO A 6 5.25 67.06 8.40
C PRO A 6 5.36 65.63 7.87
N LEU A 7 5.78 65.49 6.61
CA LEU A 7 6.22 64.24 6.00
C LEU A 7 7.51 63.75 6.68
N ALA A 8 7.46 62.60 7.32
CA ALA A 8 8.64 61.84 7.70
C ALA A 8 9.01 60.89 6.57
N LEU A 9 10.08 61.20 5.89
CA LEU A 9 10.69 60.37 4.84
C LEU A 9 11.50 59.25 5.51
N SER A 10 10.97 58.03 5.60
CA SER A 10 11.73 56.88 6.09
C SER A 10 12.46 56.23 4.93
N LEU A 11 13.74 56.38 4.87
CA LEU A 11 14.66 55.59 4.04
C LEU A 11 14.64 54.15 4.53
N LEU A 12 13.98 53.25 3.80
CA LEU A 12 14.17 51.82 3.93
C LEU A 12 15.44 51.42 3.16
N ALA A 13 16.48 51.16 3.92
CA ALA A 13 17.72 50.54 3.45
C ALA A 13 17.37 49.14 2.95
N GLY A 14 17.48 48.92 1.64
CA GLY A 14 17.36 47.61 1.01
C GLY A 14 18.50 46.70 1.49
N ALA A 15 18.17 45.79 2.42
CA ALA A 15 19.00 44.64 2.68
C ALA A 15 18.78 43.67 1.52
N GLY A 16 19.64 43.73 0.51
CA GLY A 16 19.73 42.70 -0.53
C GLY A 16 20.09 41.39 0.15
N LEU A 17 19.08 40.53 0.25
CA LEU A 17 19.30 39.12 0.51
C LEU A 17 20.04 38.56 -0.69
N LEU A 18 21.38 38.51 -0.56
CA LEU A 18 22.19 37.61 -1.37
C LEU A 18 21.73 36.21 -1.04
N ALA A 19 20.77 35.69 -1.86
CA ALA A 19 20.58 34.28 -1.99
C ALA A 19 21.90 33.72 -2.53
N SER A 20 22.85 33.46 -1.62
CA SER A 20 24.03 32.70 -1.94
C SER A 20 23.49 31.32 -2.31
N CYS A 21 23.51 30.99 -3.62
CA CYS A 21 23.49 29.63 -4.07
C CYS A 21 24.63 28.89 -3.35
N SER A 22 24.35 28.36 -2.18
CA SER A 22 25.25 27.45 -1.49
C SER A 22 25.22 26.10 -2.26
N THR A 23 26.03 26.05 -3.30
CA THR A 23 26.45 24.78 -3.92
C THR A 23 27.38 23.98 -3.00
N VAL A 24 27.51 24.41 -1.74
CA VAL A 24 28.33 23.76 -0.74
C VAL A 24 27.39 22.98 0.18
N GLY A 25 27.34 21.67 0.00
CA GLY A 25 26.92 20.88 1.13
C GLY A 25 25.95 19.73 0.95
N ARG A 26 25.70 19.21 -0.26
CA ARG A 26 24.99 17.91 -0.39
C ARG A 26 25.96 16.73 -0.43
N ALA A 27 27.19 16.89 0.06
CA ALA A 27 28.21 15.84 0.01
C ALA A 27 27.77 14.57 0.78
N ASP A 28 26.94 14.73 1.80
CA ASP A 28 26.46 13.66 2.65
C ASP A 28 25.00 13.26 2.38
N THR A 29 24.36 13.86 1.37
CA THR A 29 22.98 13.58 0.99
C THR A 29 22.95 12.61 -0.21
N ALA A 30 22.09 11.61 -0.16
CA ALA A 30 21.85 10.64 -1.24
C ALA A 30 20.65 11.05 -2.12
N ALA A 31 19.58 11.54 -1.49
CA ALA A 31 18.38 12.02 -2.18
C ALA A 31 17.68 13.10 -1.34
N VAL A 32 16.83 13.90 -2.02
CA VAL A 32 15.94 14.89 -1.39
C VAL A 32 14.59 14.80 -2.06
N VAL A 33 13.51 14.81 -1.28
CA VAL A 33 12.14 14.93 -1.76
C VAL A 33 11.44 16.00 -0.95
N ASP A 34 10.98 17.06 -1.61
CA ASP A 34 10.26 18.20 -0.98
C ASP A 34 11.01 18.77 0.24
N GLY A 35 12.34 18.88 0.12
CA GLY A 35 13.22 19.41 1.17
C GLY A 35 13.57 18.41 2.29
N VAL A 36 13.04 17.22 2.30
CA VAL A 36 13.43 16.13 3.22
C VAL A 36 14.58 15.35 2.63
N GLU A 37 15.65 15.15 3.41
CA GLU A 37 16.89 14.55 2.95
C GLU A 37 17.01 13.08 3.40
N LEU A 38 17.48 12.23 2.50
CA LEU A 38 18.08 10.93 2.82
C LEU A 38 19.58 11.13 2.92
N SER A 39 20.13 11.04 4.11
CA SER A 39 21.58 11.10 4.28
C SER A 39 22.26 9.83 3.77
N ARG A 40 23.56 9.92 3.46
CA ARG A 40 24.36 8.73 3.10
C ARG A 40 24.52 7.76 4.27
N ALA A 41 24.49 8.25 5.50
CA ALA A 41 24.52 7.40 6.68
C ALA A 41 23.24 6.61 6.82
N ASP A 42 22.06 7.25 6.63
CA ASP A 42 20.76 6.57 6.65
C ASP A 42 20.62 5.58 5.50
N LEU A 43 21.06 5.96 4.30
CA LEU A 43 21.13 5.03 3.16
C LEU A 43 21.98 3.80 3.48
N GLY A 44 23.13 4.00 4.14
CA GLY A 44 23.99 2.90 4.60
C GLY A 44 23.26 1.98 5.59
N SER A 45 22.52 2.55 6.53
CA SER A 45 21.70 1.77 7.49
C SER A 45 20.60 1.00 6.79
N LEU A 46 19.80 1.66 5.96
CA LEU A 46 18.70 1.05 5.19
C LEU A 46 19.18 -0.05 4.24
N SER A 47 20.36 0.09 3.66
CA SER A 47 20.94 -0.90 2.74
C SER A 47 21.67 -2.06 3.46
N GLY A 48 21.70 -2.06 4.79
CA GLY A 48 22.47 -3.02 5.58
C GLY A 48 23.99 -2.91 5.35
N GLY A 49 24.48 -1.71 5.03
CA GLY A 49 25.89 -1.44 4.74
C GLY A 49 26.35 -1.88 3.35
N SER A 50 25.42 -2.15 2.43
CA SER A 50 25.76 -2.50 1.06
C SER A 50 26.53 -1.39 0.34
N THR A 51 27.46 -1.79 -0.53
CA THR A 51 28.17 -0.92 -1.47
C THR A 51 27.78 -1.19 -2.92
N ASP A 52 26.85 -2.13 -3.15
CA ASP A 52 26.34 -2.46 -4.47
C ASP A 52 25.44 -1.34 -5.01
N GLY A 53 25.77 -0.84 -6.20
CA GLY A 53 25.10 0.32 -6.80
C GLY A 53 23.61 0.07 -7.12
N ASP A 54 23.26 -1.15 -7.54
CA ASP A 54 21.87 -1.52 -7.86
C ASP A 54 21.03 -1.64 -6.59
N GLN A 55 21.61 -2.23 -5.55
CA GLN A 55 20.97 -2.33 -4.25
C GLN A 55 20.75 -0.93 -3.63
N LEU A 56 21.76 -0.06 -3.68
CA LEU A 56 21.63 1.32 -3.18
C LEU A 56 20.54 2.09 -3.94
N ARG A 57 20.48 1.96 -5.28
CA ARG A 57 19.41 2.56 -6.10
C ARG A 57 18.03 2.03 -5.71
N SER A 58 17.91 0.73 -5.48
CA SER A 58 16.65 0.13 -5.04
C SER A 58 16.16 0.71 -3.72
N VAL A 59 17.07 0.91 -2.75
CA VAL A 59 16.75 1.53 -1.46
C VAL A 59 16.35 3.00 -1.65
N ILE A 60 17.11 3.77 -2.43
CA ILE A 60 16.77 5.18 -2.71
C ILE A 60 15.41 5.26 -3.39
N ASN A 61 15.14 4.39 -4.35
CA ASN A 61 13.84 4.32 -5.03
C ASN A 61 12.68 4.15 -4.06
N ARG A 62 12.77 3.16 -3.16
CA ARG A 62 11.73 2.91 -2.15
C ARG A 62 11.55 4.10 -1.22
N TRP A 63 12.65 4.73 -0.79
CA TRP A 63 12.60 5.89 0.07
C TRP A 63 11.95 7.09 -0.64
N VAL A 64 12.32 7.37 -1.90
CA VAL A 64 11.73 8.45 -2.71
C VAL A 64 10.24 8.21 -2.91
N GLN A 65 9.85 6.98 -3.28
CA GLN A 65 8.45 6.62 -3.46
C GLN A 65 7.64 6.77 -2.16
N ALA A 66 8.19 6.32 -1.02
CA ALA A 66 7.58 6.53 0.29
C ALA A 66 7.32 8.01 0.58
N ARG A 67 8.31 8.87 0.29
CA ARG A 67 8.17 10.33 0.48
C ARG A 67 7.15 10.96 -0.47
N ILE A 68 7.13 10.59 -1.73
CA ILE A 68 6.11 11.05 -2.70
C ILE A 68 4.70 10.70 -2.22
N LEU A 69 4.53 9.53 -1.60
CA LEU A 69 3.27 9.09 -0.99
C LEU A 69 2.95 9.82 0.33
N GLY A 70 3.87 10.62 0.86
CA GLY A 70 3.69 11.36 2.10
C GLY A 70 4.11 10.61 3.36
N ALA A 71 4.85 9.50 3.26
CA ALA A 71 5.36 8.79 4.43
C ALA A 71 6.25 9.68 5.29
N ASP A 72 6.09 9.59 6.61
CA ASP A 72 7.07 10.12 7.56
C ASP A 72 8.24 9.14 7.63
N VAL A 73 9.39 9.57 7.10
CA VAL A 73 10.62 8.75 7.05
C VAL A 73 11.66 9.21 8.08
N ALA A 74 11.30 10.12 8.98
CA ALA A 74 12.23 10.64 9.98
C ALA A 74 12.63 9.54 10.96
N GLY A 75 13.93 9.31 11.09
CA GLY A 75 14.49 8.31 12.02
C GLY A 75 14.32 6.85 11.61
N ILE A 76 13.82 6.58 10.41
CA ILE A 76 13.75 5.21 9.86
C ILE A 76 15.16 4.73 9.52
N THR A 77 15.52 3.57 10.06
CA THR A 77 16.86 2.97 9.91
C THR A 77 16.84 1.58 9.31
N THR A 78 15.67 0.96 9.17
CA THR A 78 15.51 -0.38 8.61
C THR A 78 14.51 -0.39 7.44
N MET A 79 14.64 -1.38 6.56
CA MET A 79 13.72 -1.57 5.44
C MET A 79 12.31 -1.98 5.90
N ASP A 80 12.19 -2.67 7.03
CA ASP A 80 10.91 -3.07 7.59
C ASP A 80 10.12 -1.84 8.09
N GLU A 81 10.80 -0.92 8.81
CA GLU A 81 10.21 0.37 9.21
C GLU A 81 9.79 1.21 7.99
N LEU A 82 10.64 1.27 6.95
CA LEU A 82 10.32 1.99 5.71
C LEU A 82 9.10 1.37 5.00
N SER A 83 9.02 0.05 4.99
CA SER A 83 7.89 -0.67 4.39
C SER A 83 6.58 -0.41 5.14
N ALA A 84 6.63 -0.42 6.48
CA ALA A 84 5.47 -0.10 7.32
C ALA A 84 4.99 1.34 7.10
N ALA A 85 5.90 2.32 7.18
CA ALA A 85 5.58 3.73 6.93
C ALA A 85 5.03 3.98 5.51
N THR A 86 5.56 3.24 4.51
CA THR A 86 5.05 3.29 3.14
C THR A 86 3.63 2.72 3.06
N GLY A 87 3.34 1.63 3.75
CA GLY A 87 2.00 1.04 3.83
C GLY A 87 0.96 2.02 4.38
N ASP A 88 1.28 2.70 5.47
CA ASP A 88 0.42 3.73 6.08
C ASP A 88 0.20 4.92 5.12
N ALA A 89 1.27 5.35 4.43
CA ALA A 89 1.19 6.43 3.46
C ALA A 89 0.34 6.05 2.24
N VAL A 90 0.48 4.81 1.73
CA VAL A 90 -0.39 4.29 0.66
C VAL A 90 -1.84 4.32 1.10
N ALA A 91 -2.16 3.79 2.29
CA ALA A 91 -3.52 3.78 2.80
C ALA A 91 -4.13 5.19 2.86
N THR A 92 -3.33 6.17 3.29
CA THR A 92 -3.73 7.59 3.32
C THR A 92 -3.92 8.18 1.93
N ALA A 93 -2.98 7.91 1.01
CA ALA A 93 -3.01 8.45 -0.35
C ALA A 93 -4.20 7.90 -1.17
N VAL A 94 -4.56 6.62 -0.98
CA VAL A 94 -5.68 5.99 -1.71
C VAL A 94 -7.05 6.22 -1.04
N ALA A 95 -7.10 6.79 0.16
CA ALA A 95 -8.36 7.03 0.86
C ALA A 95 -9.42 7.79 0.03
N PRO A 96 -9.07 8.79 -0.82
CA PRO A 96 -10.03 9.44 -1.69
C PRO A 96 -10.69 8.52 -2.73
N LEU A 97 -10.09 7.37 -3.03
CA LEU A 97 -10.59 6.37 -3.99
C LEU A 97 -11.46 5.30 -3.33
N ALA A 98 -11.62 5.33 -1.99
CA ALA A 98 -12.24 4.26 -1.21
C ALA A 98 -13.69 3.98 -1.60
N ASP A 99 -14.50 5.01 -1.84
CA ASP A 99 -15.91 4.84 -2.20
C ASP A 99 -16.08 4.17 -3.58
N GLU A 100 -15.25 4.56 -4.56
CA GLU A 100 -15.26 3.95 -5.89
C GLU A 100 -14.73 2.51 -5.84
N ALA A 101 -13.61 2.28 -5.15
CA ALA A 101 -13.06 0.94 -4.97
C ALA A 101 -14.05 0.02 -4.25
N ARG A 102 -14.76 0.52 -3.24
CA ARG A 102 -15.81 -0.21 -2.53
C ARG A 102 -16.93 -0.62 -3.48
N ALA A 103 -17.44 0.30 -4.30
CA ALA A 103 -18.51 0.01 -5.23
C ALA A 103 -18.10 -1.09 -6.24
N VAL A 104 -16.83 -1.10 -6.68
CA VAL A 104 -16.29 -2.16 -7.54
C VAL A 104 -16.18 -3.47 -6.76
N TYR A 105 -15.65 -3.45 -5.53
CA TYR A 105 -15.46 -4.65 -4.71
C TYR A 105 -16.78 -5.34 -4.36
N GLU A 106 -17.82 -4.57 -4.04
CA GLU A 106 -19.16 -5.07 -3.66
C GLU A 106 -19.88 -5.80 -4.82
N THR A 107 -19.34 -5.76 -6.05
CA THR A 107 -19.81 -6.62 -7.15
C THR A 107 -19.43 -8.11 -6.99
N GLY A 108 -18.67 -8.45 -5.94
CA GLY A 108 -18.30 -9.82 -5.59
C GLY A 108 -17.43 -10.49 -6.65
N LEU A 109 -17.88 -11.59 -7.22
CA LEU A 109 -17.11 -12.34 -8.24
C LEU A 109 -16.99 -11.62 -9.60
N ASP A 110 -17.73 -10.54 -9.82
CA ASP A 110 -17.57 -9.66 -10.99
C ASP A 110 -16.50 -8.57 -10.75
N SER A 111 -16.00 -8.46 -9.53
CA SER A 111 -14.87 -7.56 -9.18
C SER A 111 -13.55 -8.08 -9.76
N PRO A 112 -12.58 -7.22 -10.12
CA PRO A 112 -11.24 -7.67 -10.53
C PRO A 112 -10.46 -8.36 -9.41
N LEU A 113 -10.77 -8.04 -8.14
CA LEU A 113 -10.14 -8.64 -6.95
C LEU A 113 -11.19 -9.11 -5.96
N VAL A 114 -10.93 -10.26 -5.32
CA VAL A 114 -11.67 -10.76 -4.18
C VAL A 114 -10.73 -11.15 -3.06
N CYS A 115 -11.09 -10.82 -1.83
CA CYS A 115 -10.40 -11.27 -0.63
C CYS A 115 -11.27 -12.32 0.06
N MET A 116 -10.69 -13.45 0.43
CA MET A 116 -11.47 -14.59 0.90
C MET A 116 -10.98 -15.11 2.24
N ARG A 117 -11.93 -15.66 3.00
CA ARG A 117 -11.67 -16.59 4.09
C ARG A 117 -12.24 -17.95 3.70
N ALA A 118 -11.62 -19.02 4.19
CA ALA A 118 -12.11 -20.37 3.98
C ALA A 118 -11.92 -21.22 5.24
N ILE A 119 -12.88 -22.10 5.49
CA ILE A 119 -12.83 -23.16 6.50
C ILE A 119 -12.92 -24.49 5.73
N PRO A 120 -11.80 -25.10 5.34
CA PRO A 120 -11.80 -26.45 4.78
C PRO A 120 -12.35 -27.43 5.81
N LEU A 121 -13.27 -28.30 5.39
CA LEU A 121 -13.93 -29.23 6.28
C LEU A 121 -13.17 -30.55 6.36
N GLY A 122 -13.06 -31.10 7.57
CA GLY A 122 -12.58 -32.45 7.81
C GLY A 122 -13.70 -33.48 7.60
N GLU A 123 -13.34 -34.77 7.70
CA GLU A 123 -14.28 -35.89 7.53
C GLU A 123 -15.45 -35.87 8.53
N ASP A 124 -15.21 -35.32 9.73
CA ASP A 124 -16.18 -35.29 10.84
C ASP A 124 -16.93 -33.96 10.97
N THR A 125 -16.69 -33.00 10.06
CA THR A 125 -17.26 -31.64 10.15
C THR A 125 -18.14 -31.39 8.92
N THR A 126 -19.37 -30.93 9.15
CA THR A 126 -20.29 -30.56 8.08
C THR A 126 -20.37 -29.06 7.85
N ALA A 127 -20.70 -28.65 6.63
CA ALA A 127 -20.92 -27.25 6.33
C ALA A 127 -22.08 -26.63 7.13
N GLU A 128 -23.12 -27.43 7.39
CA GLU A 128 -24.26 -27.00 8.19
C GLU A 128 -23.86 -26.64 9.62
N GLU A 129 -22.97 -27.41 10.26
CA GLU A 129 -22.49 -27.11 11.63
C GLU A 129 -21.73 -25.79 11.67
N VAL A 130 -20.84 -25.54 10.68
CA VAL A 130 -20.08 -24.30 10.58
C VAL A 130 -21.01 -23.11 10.32
N LEU A 131 -21.92 -23.23 9.35
CA LEU A 131 -22.88 -22.17 9.05
C LEU A 131 -23.81 -21.88 10.23
N ALA A 132 -24.24 -22.91 10.98
CA ALA A 132 -25.06 -22.72 12.17
C ALA A 132 -24.30 -21.97 13.29
N ALA A 133 -23.00 -22.23 13.47
CA ALA A 133 -22.17 -21.47 14.43
C ALA A 133 -22.03 -20.00 14.03
N LEU A 134 -21.80 -19.74 12.72
CA LEU A 134 -21.72 -18.36 12.17
C LEU A 134 -23.07 -17.63 12.31
N ASP A 135 -24.20 -18.30 12.02
CA ASP A 135 -25.54 -17.76 12.18
C ASP A 135 -25.88 -17.48 13.67
N ALA A 136 -25.30 -18.26 14.60
CA ALA A 136 -25.40 -18.00 16.04
C ALA A 136 -24.56 -16.80 16.53
N GLY A 137 -23.77 -16.18 15.64
CA GLY A 137 -22.98 -14.99 15.90
C GLY A 137 -21.52 -15.28 16.24
N GLU A 138 -21.03 -16.50 16.04
CA GLU A 138 -19.59 -16.79 16.11
C GLU A 138 -18.86 -16.05 15.00
N SER A 139 -17.68 -15.49 15.29
CA SER A 139 -16.87 -14.85 14.23
C SER A 139 -16.32 -15.90 13.29
N PHE A 140 -16.07 -15.52 12.01
CA PHE A 140 -15.47 -16.45 11.06
C PHE A 140 -14.08 -16.94 11.50
N ALA A 141 -13.33 -16.10 12.21
CA ALA A 141 -12.03 -16.46 12.76
C ALA A 141 -12.12 -17.52 13.86
N ASP A 142 -13.09 -17.38 14.78
CA ASP A 142 -13.30 -18.35 15.84
C ASP A 142 -13.83 -19.68 15.28
N ALA A 143 -14.74 -19.61 14.31
CA ALA A 143 -15.22 -20.78 13.59
C ALA A 143 -14.07 -21.48 12.82
N ALA A 144 -13.17 -20.73 12.18
CA ALA A 144 -11.99 -21.28 11.54
C ALA A 144 -11.08 -21.99 12.55
N ALA A 145 -10.83 -21.41 13.71
CA ALA A 145 -10.04 -22.01 14.78
C ALA A 145 -10.66 -23.32 15.30
N THR A 146 -11.98 -23.43 15.26
CA THR A 146 -12.73 -24.59 15.77
C THR A 146 -12.86 -25.71 14.74
N PHE A 147 -13.15 -25.37 13.49
CA PHE A 147 -13.65 -26.30 12.48
C PHE A 147 -12.69 -26.56 11.31
N ALA A 148 -11.68 -25.68 11.06
CA ALA A 148 -10.81 -25.84 9.90
C ALA A 148 -9.94 -27.10 10.02
N ALA A 149 -9.97 -27.94 8.99
CA ALA A 149 -9.11 -29.10 8.89
C ALA A 149 -7.64 -28.75 8.67
N ASP A 150 -7.35 -27.56 8.16
CA ASP A 150 -6.00 -27.04 7.93
C ASP A 150 -5.56 -26.18 9.14
N PRO A 151 -4.51 -26.60 9.90
CA PRO A 151 -4.05 -25.85 11.06
C PRO A 151 -3.59 -24.42 10.74
N SER A 152 -3.03 -24.18 9.55
CA SER A 152 -2.57 -22.84 9.18
C SER A 152 -3.74 -21.87 8.96
N LEU A 153 -4.83 -22.35 8.40
CA LEU A 153 -6.07 -21.59 8.26
C LEU A 153 -6.79 -21.44 9.61
N ALA A 154 -6.75 -22.45 10.46
CA ALA A 154 -7.28 -22.34 11.82
C ALA A 154 -6.58 -21.21 12.60
N GLU A 155 -5.24 -21.16 12.60
CA GLU A 155 -4.44 -20.13 13.26
C GLU A 155 -4.60 -18.75 12.59
N GLY A 156 -4.76 -18.71 11.25
CA GLY A 156 -4.94 -17.50 10.45
C GLY A 156 -6.38 -16.97 10.41
N GLY A 157 -7.31 -17.54 11.18
CA GLY A 157 -8.72 -17.14 11.15
C GLY A 157 -9.39 -17.34 9.79
N GLY A 158 -8.90 -18.33 9.03
CA GLY A 158 -9.41 -18.69 7.71
C GLY A 158 -8.94 -17.76 6.56
N ILE A 159 -8.10 -16.76 6.79
CA ILE A 159 -7.62 -15.85 5.74
C ILE A 159 -6.80 -16.63 4.71
N LEU A 160 -7.21 -16.54 3.44
CA LEU A 160 -6.44 -17.06 2.33
C LEU A 160 -5.40 -16.05 1.88
N THR A 161 -4.18 -16.53 1.61
CA THR A 161 -3.10 -15.72 1.04
C THR A 161 -2.48 -16.43 -0.16
N ASP A 162 -1.97 -15.64 -1.11
CA ASP A 162 -1.14 -16.17 -2.19
C ASP A 162 0.30 -16.46 -1.72
N GLN A 163 1.15 -16.99 -2.62
CA GLN A 163 2.55 -17.28 -2.32
C GLN A 163 3.40 -16.04 -1.97
N SER A 164 2.90 -14.86 -2.29
CA SER A 164 3.54 -13.57 -1.98
C SER A 164 3.00 -12.93 -0.69
N GLY A 165 2.03 -13.58 -0.04
CA GLY A 165 1.37 -13.08 1.17
C GLY A 165 0.25 -12.07 0.89
N ASN A 166 -0.19 -11.90 -0.36
CA ASN A 166 -1.35 -11.08 -0.65
C ASN A 166 -2.64 -11.78 -0.20
N GLU A 167 -3.51 -11.04 0.47
CA GLU A 167 -4.78 -11.56 0.99
C GLU A 167 -5.94 -11.48 -0.01
N CYS A 168 -5.74 -10.83 -1.15
CA CYS A 168 -6.75 -10.73 -2.20
C CYS A 168 -6.20 -11.32 -3.50
N PHE A 169 -7.09 -11.92 -4.27
CA PHE A 169 -6.77 -12.64 -5.49
C PHE A 169 -7.43 -11.94 -6.68
N SER A 170 -6.75 -11.93 -7.83
CA SER A 170 -7.45 -11.64 -9.08
C SER A 170 -8.48 -12.73 -9.35
N VAL A 171 -9.73 -12.35 -9.62
CA VAL A 171 -10.78 -13.34 -9.97
C VAL A 171 -10.38 -14.17 -11.17
N THR A 172 -9.70 -13.57 -12.16
CA THR A 172 -9.19 -14.30 -13.33
C THR A 172 -8.07 -15.29 -13.01
N GLY A 173 -7.47 -15.20 -11.81
CA GLY A 173 -6.45 -16.15 -11.32
C GLY A 173 -7.02 -17.30 -10.51
N LEU A 174 -8.31 -17.26 -10.15
CA LEU A 174 -8.98 -18.36 -9.48
C LEU A 174 -9.30 -19.48 -10.47
N THR A 175 -9.38 -20.72 -9.97
CA THR A 175 -9.77 -21.84 -10.83
C THR A 175 -11.24 -21.72 -11.25
N PRO A 176 -11.59 -22.07 -12.51
CA PRO A 176 -12.99 -22.05 -12.97
C PRO A 176 -13.92 -22.85 -12.05
N GLU A 177 -13.46 -24.00 -11.54
CA GLU A 177 -14.24 -24.86 -10.63
C GLU A 177 -14.61 -24.13 -9.34
N LEU A 178 -13.69 -23.33 -8.77
CA LEU A 178 -13.97 -22.56 -7.56
C LEU A 178 -14.97 -21.43 -7.86
N ILE A 179 -14.80 -20.71 -8.97
CA ILE A 179 -15.73 -19.65 -9.39
C ILE A 179 -17.13 -20.21 -9.62
N ASP A 180 -17.24 -21.33 -10.36
CA ASP A 180 -18.51 -21.99 -10.65
C ASP A 180 -19.19 -22.46 -9.36
N ALA A 181 -18.45 -23.09 -8.45
CA ALA A 181 -18.98 -23.57 -7.17
C ALA A 181 -19.44 -22.40 -6.27
N MET A 182 -18.66 -21.33 -6.17
CA MET A 182 -19.04 -20.12 -5.42
C MET A 182 -20.27 -19.43 -6.03
N THR A 183 -20.34 -19.36 -7.36
CA THR A 183 -21.49 -18.80 -8.08
C THR A 183 -22.74 -19.64 -7.85
N ALA A 184 -22.63 -20.98 -7.95
CA ALA A 184 -23.74 -21.89 -7.68
C ALA A 184 -24.23 -21.82 -6.24
N ALA A 185 -23.33 -21.59 -5.28
CA ALA A 185 -23.65 -21.39 -3.87
C ALA A 185 -24.23 -19.99 -3.56
N GLY A 186 -24.25 -19.07 -4.53
CA GLY A 186 -24.73 -17.70 -4.35
C GLY A 186 -23.82 -16.87 -3.43
N ALA A 187 -22.50 -16.98 -3.65
CA ALA A 187 -21.52 -16.22 -2.87
C ALA A 187 -21.67 -14.71 -3.08
N GLU A 188 -21.85 -13.99 -1.99
CA GLU A 188 -21.95 -12.53 -1.92
C GLU A 188 -20.93 -12.00 -0.89
N VAL A 189 -20.50 -10.77 -1.05
CA VAL A 189 -19.59 -10.11 -0.09
C VAL A 189 -20.24 -10.09 1.29
N GLY A 190 -19.50 -10.56 2.30
CA GLY A 190 -19.94 -10.60 3.69
C GLY A 190 -20.87 -11.77 4.06
N LYS A 191 -21.16 -12.68 3.11
CA LYS A 191 -22.06 -13.82 3.34
C LYS A 191 -21.31 -15.15 3.20
N PRO A 192 -21.19 -15.95 4.27
CA PRO A 192 -20.58 -17.26 4.19
C PRO A 192 -21.45 -18.23 3.39
N VAL A 193 -20.83 -19.08 2.56
CA VAL A 193 -21.50 -20.11 1.77
C VAL A 193 -20.73 -21.42 1.81
N ALA A 194 -21.45 -22.54 1.73
CA ALA A 194 -20.85 -23.84 1.54
C ALA A 194 -20.45 -24.05 0.07
N VAL A 195 -19.24 -24.51 -0.16
CA VAL A 195 -18.68 -24.78 -1.49
C VAL A 195 -18.12 -26.19 -1.51
N ASP A 196 -18.58 -27.00 -2.47
CA ASP A 196 -18.10 -28.34 -2.70
C ASP A 196 -17.24 -28.39 -3.96
N LEU A 197 -15.95 -28.71 -3.79
CA LEU A 197 -15.02 -28.99 -4.87
C LEU A 197 -14.74 -30.50 -4.94
N ALA A 198 -14.21 -30.98 -6.04
CA ALA A 198 -13.98 -32.42 -6.25
C ALA A 198 -13.11 -33.07 -5.14
N THR A 199 -12.27 -32.30 -4.47
CA THR A 199 -11.28 -32.80 -3.48
C THR A 199 -11.50 -32.27 -2.06
N VAL A 200 -12.31 -31.22 -1.89
CA VAL A 200 -12.51 -30.58 -0.60
C VAL A 200 -13.86 -29.87 -0.55
N SER A 201 -14.56 -30.01 0.57
CA SER A 201 -15.68 -29.14 0.93
C SER A 201 -15.19 -28.06 1.87
N ALA A 202 -15.70 -26.84 1.72
CA ALA A 202 -15.32 -25.70 2.55
C ALA A 202 -16.51 -24.77 2.79
N VAL A 203 -16.47 -24.03 3.89
CA VAL A 203 -17.27 -22.80 4.03
C VAL A 203 -16.38 -21.63 3.62
N VAL A 204 -16.84 -20.83 2.66
CA VAL A 204 -16.10 -19.69 2.09
C VAL A 204 -16.85 -18.41 2.37
N LEU A 205 -16.10 -17.35 2.66
CA LEU A 205 -16.59 -15.99 2.85
C LEU A 205 -15.81 -15.04 1.93
N LEU A 206 -16.52 -14.35 1.05
CA LEU A 206 -15.96 -13.14 0.44
C LEU A 206 -15.94 -12.06 1.53
N ARG A 207 -14.74 -11.62 1.92
CA ARG A 207 -14.55 -10.72 3.07
C ARG A 207 -15.36 -9.43 2.89
N PRO A 208 -15.97 -8.88 3.95
CA PRO A 208 -16.64 -7.59 3.87
C PRO A 208 -15.64 -6.46 3.60
N TRP A 209 -16.12 -5.32 3.09
CA TRP A 209 -15.26 -4.19 2.71
C TRP A 209 -14.39 -3.64 3.84
N ASP A 210 -14.88 -3.64 5.07
CA ASP A 210 -14.14 -3.17 6.26
C ASP A 210 -12.93 -4.06 6.61
N GLU A 211 -12.86 -5.27 6.08
CA GLU A 211 -11.71 -6.16 6.15
C GLU A 211 -10.80 -6.10 4.90
N PHE A 212 -11.12 -5.24 3.92
CA PHE A 212 -10.32 -5.14 2.68
C PHE A 212 -9.00 -4.42 2.95
N PRO A 213 -7.82 -4.99 2.56
CA PRO A 213 -6.53 -4.35 2.76
C PRO A 213 -6.38 -3.08 1.91
N ALA A 214 -6.25 -1.91 2.55
CA ALA A 214 -6.11 -0.63 1.84
C ALA A 214 -4.94 -0.62 0.84
N THR A 215 -3.86 -1.35 1.11
CA THR A 215 -2.70 -1.48 0.24
C THR A 215 -3.01 -2.19 -1.09
N GLN A 216 -4.11 -2.93 -1.17
CA GLN A 216 -4.54 -3.64 -2.39
C GLN A 216 -5.65 -2.91 -3.15
N MET A 217 -6.11 -1.76 -2.65
CA MET A 217 -7.20 -0.97 -3.23
C MET A 217 -6.92 -0.56 -4.69
N GLY A 218 -5.65 -0.32 -5.03
CA GLY A 218 -5.24 0.02 -6.40
C GLY A 218 -5.56 -1.04 -7.45
N GLY A 219 -5.71 -2.30 -7.05
CA GLY A 219 -6.13 -3.38 -7.95
C GLY A 219 -7.61 -3.31 -8.34
N LEU A 220 -8.43 -2.60 -7.57
CA LEU A 220 -9.85 -2.37 -7.87
C LEU A 220 -10.05 -1.19 -8.81
N VAL A 221 -9.21 -0.15 -8.70
CA VAL A 221 -9.31 1.13 -9.42
C VAL A 221 -7.96 1.53 -10.04
N PRO A 222 -7.39 0.71 -10.94
CA PRO A 222 -6.02 0.89 -11.44
C PRO A 222 -5.82 2.20 -12.22
N ASP A 223 -6.80 2.66 -12.98
CA ASP A 223 -6.69 3.89 -13.77
C ASP A 223 -6.71 5.13 -12.86
N GLN A 224 -7.53 5.14 -11.83
CA GLN A 224 -7.62 6.21 -10.83
C GLN A 224 -6.35 6.25 -9.98
N LEU A 225 -5.84 5.08 -9.56
CA LEU A 225 -4.56 5.01 -8.86
C LEU A 225 -3.42 5.54 -9.73
N LYS A 226 -3.39 5.17 -11.00
CA LYS A 226 -2.38 5.67 -11.95
C LYS A 226 -2.44 7.19 -12.10
N ALA A 227 -3.64 7.77 -12.22
CA ALA A 227 -3.82 9.21 -12.30
C ALA A 227 -3.32 9.90 -11.01
N LEU A 228 -3.71 9.38 -9.84
CA LEU A 228 -3.24 9.86 -8.54
C LEU A 228 -1.71 9.83 -8.43
N MET A 229 -1.07 8.73 -8.84
CA MET A 229 0.39 8.60 -8.80
C MET A 229 1.09 9.61 -9.74
N ILE A 230 0.54 9.85 -10.92
CA ILE A 230 1.07 10.88 -11.85
C ILE A 230 1.01 12.26 -11.19
N ASP A 231 -0.11 12.60 -10.56
CA ASP A 231 -0.29 13.90 -9.89
C ASP A 231 0.68 14.07 -8.71
N LEU A 232 0.86 13.03 -7.88
CA LEU A 232 1.79 13.04 -6.75
C LEU A 232 3.24 13.21 -7.21
N VAL A 233 3.66 12.47 -8.25
CA VAL A 233 5.01 12.60 -8.83
C VAL A 233 5.22 13.99 -9.42
N ALA A 234 4.22 14.53 -10.13
CA ALA A 234 4.32 15.86 -10.74
C ALA A 234 4.38 17.00 -9.70
N ALA A 235 3.78 16.80 -8.54
CA ALA A 235 3.78 17.76 -7.44
C ALA A 235 5.06 17.74 -6.60
N SER A 236 5.87 16.67 -6.69
CA SER A 236 7.05 16.48 -5.83
C SER A 236 8.33 17.01 -6.46
N ASP A 237 9.14 17.70 -5.67
CA ASP A 237 10.51 18.12 -6.04
C ASP A 237 11.53 17.05 -5.60
N VAL A 238 12.02 16.28 -6.56
CA VAL A 238 12.92 15.14 -6.32
C VAL A 238 14.31 15.41 -6.86
N TRP A 239 15.29 15.31 -5.99
CA TRP A 239 16.72 15.34 -6.34
C TRP A 239 17.40 14.05 -5.86
N VAL A 240 18.25 13.48 -6.71
CA VAL A 240 19.09 12.31 -6.40
C VAL A 240 20.53 12.62 -6.75
N ASP A 241 21.47 12.24 -5.87
CA ASP A 241 22.89 12.39 -6.13
C ASP A 241 23.30 11.56 -7.35
N SER A 242 24.00 12.19 -8.29
CA SER A 242 24.42 11.59 -9.57
C SER A 242 25.29 10.34 -9.42
N ARG A 243 25.92 10.13 -8.26
CA ARG A 243 26.64 8.88 -7.93
C ARG A 243 25.74 7.65 -7.91
N TYR A 244 24.48 7.83 -7.58
CA TYR A 244 23.48 6.76 -7.53
C TYR A 244 22.63 6.69 -8.78
N GLY A 245 22.49 7.80 -9.52
CA GLY A 245 21.68 7.88 -10.73
C GLY A 245 20.98 9.22 -10.90
N SER A 246 19.86 9.22 -11.59
CA SER A 246 19.00 10.38 -11.76
C SER A 246 17.54 9.97 -11.59
N TRP A 247 16.72 10.89 -11.06
CA TRP A 247 15.28 10.70 -10.98
C TRP A 247 14.64 10.81 -12.37
N ASP A 248 13.86 9.82 -12.76
CA ASP A 248 13.02 9.85 -13.95
C ASP A 248 11.55 9.90 -13.54
N PRO A 249 10.88 11.07 -13.64
CA PRO A 249 9.48 11.20 -13.27
C PRO A 249 8.53 10.40 -14.16
N SER A 250 8.93 10.04 -15.39
CA SER A 250 8.08 9.27 -16.29
C SER A 250 7.91 7.81 -15.86
N SER A 251 8.92 7.26 -15.23
CA SER A 251 8.92 5.90 -14.65
C SER A 251 8.76 5.90 -13.13
N ALA A 252 8.68 7.08 -12.50
CA ALA A 252 8.70 7.27 -11.04
C ALA A 252 9.83 6.46 -10.38
N SER A 253 11.03 6.53 -10.96
CA SER A 253 12.16 5.72 -10.53
C SER A 253 13.52 6.42 -10.67
N VAL A 254 14.49 5.96 -9.87
CA VAL A 254 15.89 6.33 -10.01
C VAL A 254 16.55 5.42 -11.05
N VAL A 255 16.94 6.00 -12.17
CA VAL A 255 17.64 5.28 -13.25
C VAL A 255 19.15 5.33 -13.05
N ALA A 256 19.84 4.30 -13.54
CA ALA A 256 21.30 4.23 -13.45
C ALA A 256 21.98 5.44 -14.11
N PRO A 257 23.17 5.87 -13.65
CA PRO A 257 23.96 6.88 -14.35
C PRO A 257 24.18 6.47 -15.80
N ALA A 258 24.08 7.44 -16.72
CA ALA A 258 24.48 7.20 -18.10
C ALA A 258 25.98 6.88 -18.11
N GLY A 259 26.36 5.72 -18.60
CA GLY A 259 27.75 5.25 -18.69
C GLY A 259 28.57 6.07 -19.68
#